data_9624161cf7d1a62cf3c104c938a18254
#
_entry.id   9624161cf7d1a62cf3c104c938a18254
#
_cell.length_a   1.000
_cell.length_b   1.000
_cell.length_c   1.000
_cell.angle_alpha   90.00
_cell.angle_beta   90.00
_cell.angle_gamma   90.00
#
_symmetry.space_group_name_H-M   'P 1'
#
loop_
_entity.id
_entity.type
_entity.pdbx_description
1 polymer ?
#
loop_
_entity_poly.entity_id
_entity_poly.type
_entity_poly.pdbx_seq_one_letter_code
_entity_poly.pdbx_strand_id
1 'polypeptide(L)'
;MPVKSAKTTDKTKPLKADSAGGPSLEGQKAPAFELPDQSGAKVSLKDLVGKKNLILYFYPKDMTPGCTTEACSFRDNIEGIKRLGGQVVGISGDSSASHQKFIDKHALNFPLLADVGNEVGKRYGVYKKKSLYGREFMGYERTTMVIDKAGVIRKVFPKVKVNGHTAEVVAALKELG
;
A
#
# COMPACT_ATOMS: atom_id res chain seq x y z
N MET A 1 38.77 27.30 39.76
CA MET A 1 37.96 27.86 38.66
C MET A 1 36.97 26.80 38.19
N PRO A 2 35.69 26.97 38.39
CA PRO A 2 34.75 25.97 37.95
C PRO A 2 34.61 26.01 36.43
N VAL A 3 34.86 24.89 35.79
CA VAL A 3 34.61 24.71 34.37
C VAL A 3 33.08 24.57 34.21
N LYS A 4 32.45 25.52 33.53
CA LYS A 4 31.05 25.41 33.19
C LYS A 4 30.88 24.34 32.08
N SER A 5 30.35 23.21 32.48
CA SER A 5 29.85 22.18 31.54
C SER A 5 28.77 22.78 30.67
N ALA A 6 28.99 22.84 29.37
CA ALA A 6 27.97 23.22 28.41
C ALA A 6 26.96 22.10 28.34
N LYS A 7 25.71 22.37 28.76
CA LYS A 7 24.57 21.50 28.51
C LYS A 7 24.23 21.59 27.03
N THR A 8 24.61 20.59 26.29
CA THR A 8 24.06 20.36 24.98
C THR A 8 22.61 19.89 25.15
N THR A 9 21.70 20.83 25.05
CA THR A 9 20.30 20.48 24.94
C THR A 9 20.08 19.94 23.53
N ASP A 10 20.17 18.65 23.40
CA ASP A 10 19.65 17.96 22.22
C ASP A 10 18.12 18.10 22.24
N LYS A 11 17.62 19.09 21.50
CA LYS A 11 16.20 19.24 21.23
C LYS A 11 15.83 18.31 20.10
N THR A 12 15.83 17.02 20.36
CA THR A 12 15.05 16.10 19.55
C THR A 12 13.59 16.41 19.85
N LYS A 13 13.04 17.25 19.00
CA LYS A 13 11.60 17.52 18.99
C LYS A 13 10.89 16.18 18.78
N PRO A 14 10.06 15.70 19.70
CA PRO A 14 9.28 14.50 19.45
C PRO A 14 8.37 14.81 18.27
N LEU A 15 8.53 14.06 17.19
CA LEU A 15 7.56 14.01 16.13
C LEU A 15 6.22 13.69 16.79
N LYS A 16 5.28 14.62 16.69
CA LYS A 16 3.91 14.36 17.13
C LYS A 16 3.44 13.15 16.36
N ALA A 17 3.29 12.03 17.05
CA ALA A 17 2.56 10.91 16.53
C ALA A 17 1.14 11.39 16.33
N ASP A 18 0.78 11.70 15.10
CA ASP A 18 -0.61 11.87 14.76
C ASP A 18 -1.34 10.59 15.14
N SER A 19 -2.42 10.74 15.88
CA SER A 19 -3.16 9.74 16.60
C SER A 19 -3.91 8.74 15.71
N ALA A 20 -3.28 8.23 14.66
CA ALA A 20 -3.90 7.25 13.78
C ALA A 20 -2.90 6.47 12.93
N GLY A 21 -1.77 6.07 13.48
CA GLY A 21 -0.89 5.19 12.72
C GLY A 21 0.50 5.14 13.30
N GLY A 22 1.10 3.98 13.32
CA GLY A 22 2.50 3.81 13.62
C GLY A 22 3.39 4.67 12.71
N PRO A 23 4.71 4.69 12.94
CA PRO A 23 5.64 5.48 12.14
C PRO A 23 5.48 5.17 10.65
N SER A 24 5.53 6.20 9.81
CA SER A 24 5.47 6.05 8.37
C SER A 24 6.57 5.10 7.88
N LEU A 25 6.22 4.19 6.99
CA LEU A 25 7.18 3.29 6.34
C LEU A 25 7.95 3.98 5.20
N GLU A 26 7.64 5.22 4.91
CA GLU A 26 8.30 5.99 3.84
C GLU A 26 9.81 6.10 4.11
N GLY A 27 10.61 5.76 3.10
CA GLY A 27 12.06 5.73 3.21
C GLY A 27 12.64 4.41 3.72
N GLN A 28 11.79 3.47 4.15
CA GLN A 28 12.22 2.16 4.65
C GLN A 28 12.08 1.08 3.59
N LYS A 29 12.83 0.00 3.75
CA LYS A 29 12.62 -1.19 2.92
C LYS A 29 11.23 -1.76 3.17
N ALA A 30 10.53 -2.08 2.09
CA ALA A 30 9.22 -2.73 2.18
C ALA A 30 9.35 -4.08 2.89
N PRO A 31 8.48 -4.37 3.89
CA PRO A 31 8.45 -5.66 4.54
C PRO A 31 8.24 -6.81 3.55
N ALA A 32 9.02 -7.88 3.67
CA ALA A 32 8.89 -9.05 2.83
C ALA A 32 7.52 -9.71 3.00
N PHE A 33 7.00 -10.27 1.93
CA PHE A 33 5.78 -11.08 1.95
C PHE A 33 5.80 -12.14 0.85
N GLU A 34 4.98 -13.15 1.04
CA GLU A 34 4.64 -14.14 0.03
C GLU A 34 3.15 -14.45 0.18
N LEU A 35 2.37 -14.20 -0.85
CA LEU A 35 0.92 -14.37 -0.86
C LEU A 35 0.47 -15.03 -2.16
N PRO A 36 -0.62 -15.82 -2.13
CA PRO A 36 -1.22 -16.32 -3.36
C PRO A 36 -1.92 -15.17 -4.12
N ASP A 37 -1.81 -15.21 -5.43
CA ASP A 37 -2.58 -14.34 -6.31
C ASP A 37 -3.99 -14.92 -6.56
N GLN A 38 -4.75 -14.34 -7.48
CA GLN A 38 -6.10 -14.78 -7.83
C GLN A 38 -6.15 -16.22 -8.38
N SER A 39 -5.06 -16.73 -8.92
CA SER A 39 -4.94 -18.10 -9.44
C SER A 39 -4.47 -19.10 -8.39
N GLY A 40 -4.07 -18.63 -7.23
CA GLY A 40 -3.44 -19.42 -6.19
C GLY A 40 -1.93 -19.55 -6.32
N ALA A 41 -1.33 -18.96 -7.34
CA ALA A 41 0.13 -18.97 -7.50
C ALA A 41 0.78 -18.03 -6.48
N LYS A 42 1.86 -18.47 -5.87
CA LYS A 42 2.59 -17.67 -4.85
C LYS A 42 3.35 -16.53 -5.50
N VAL A 43 3.18 -15.35 -4.96
CA VAL A 43 3.86 -14.12 -5.37
C VAL A 43 4.57 -13.53 -4.16
N SER A 44 5.86 -13.29 -4.27
CA SER A 44 6.64 -12.64 -3.22
C SER A 44 7.00 -11.21 -3.61
N LEU A 45 7.25 -10.36 -2.62
CA LEU A 45 7.75 -9.01 -2.87
C LEU A 45 9.04 -9.06 -3.71
N LYS A 46 9.91 -10.02 -3.44
CA LYS A 46 11.16 -10.25 -4.16
C LYS A 46 10.95 -10.45 -5.66
N ASP A 47 9.85 -11.11 -6.04
CA ASP A 47 9.52 -11.34 -7.45
C ASP A 47 9.01 -10.07 -8.14
N LEU A 48 8.46 -9.14 -7.38
CA LEU A 48 7.83 -7.92 -7.88
C LEU A 48 8.80 -6.76 -8.06
N VAL A 49 9.81 -6.67 -7.20
CA VAL A 49 10.81 -5.59 -7.25
C VAL A 49 12.05 -6.02 -8.05
N GLY A 50 12.93 -5.08 -8.36
CA GLY A 50 14.18 -5.34 -9.04
C GLY A 50 14.23 -4.79 -10.46
N LYS A 51 13.17 -4.97 -11.24
CA LYS A 51 13.09 -4.49 -12.63
C LYS A 51 12.11 -3.34 -12.83
N LYS A 52 11.08 -3.27 -12.00
CA LYS A 52 10.00 -2.29 -12.08
C LYS A 52 9.73 -1.65 -10.73
N ASN A 53 9.29 -0.41 -10.76
CA ASN A 53 8.70 0.21 -9.59
C ASN A 53 7.34 -0.42 -9.32
N LEU A 54 6.98 -0.56 -8.05
CA LEU A 54 5.76 -1.25 -7.63
C LEU A 54 4.78 -0.26 -7.01
N ILE A 55 3.57 -0.24 -7.54
CA ILE A 55 2.42 0.38 -6.88
C ILE A 55 1.70 -0.75 -6.13
N LEU A 56 1.85 -0.75 -4.82
CA LEU A 56 1.22 -1.71 -3.93
C LEU A 56 0.08 -1.03 -3.19
N TYR A 57 -1.17 -1.43 -3.46
CA TYR A 57 -2.29 -0.82 -2.76
C TYR A 57 -3.08 -1.85 -1.96
N PHE A 58 -3.44 -1.44 -0.75
CA PHE A 58 -4.28 -2.19 0.18
C PHE A 58 -5.68 -1.61 0.15
N TYR A 59 -6.68 -2.46 0.09
CA TYR A 59 -8.08 -2.05 0.05
C TYR A 59 -8.96 -2.96 0.93
N PRO A 60 -10.10 -2.44 1.42
CA PRO A 60 -10.89 -3.15 2.41
C PRO A 60 -11.52 -4.45 1.94
N LYS A 61 -12.14 -4.47 0.75
CA LYS A 61 -12.90 -5.66 0.32
C LYS A 61 -13.25 -5.63 -1.17
N ASP A 62 -13.14 -6.79 -1.82
CA ASP A 62 -13.58 -6.99 -3.19
C ASP A 62 -15.06 -6.62 -3.37
N MET A 63 -15.42 -6.16 -4.57
CA MET A 63 -16.79 -5.88 -4.99
C MET A 63 -17.50 -4.72 -4.26
N THR A 64 -16.83 -4.02 -3.36
CA THR A 64 -17.39 -2.81 -2.75
C THR A 64 -17.27 -1.63 -3.72
N PRO A 65 -18.17 -0.63 -3.66
CA PRO A 65 -18.18 0.48 -4.63
C PRO A 65 -16.86 1.25 -4.73
N GLY A 66 -16.28 1.64 -3.61
CA GLY A 66 -15.02 2.37 -3.58
C GLY A 66 -13.84 1.56 -4.09
N CYS A 67 -13.75 0.29 -3.71
CA CYS A 67 -12.70 -0.61 -4.17
C CYS A 67 -12.82 -0.93 -5.66
N THR A 68 -14.04 -1.05 -6.17
CA THR A 68 -14.31 -1.23 -7.59
C THR A 68 -13.85 -0.01 -8.39
N THR A 69 -14.21 1.19 -7.95
CA THR A 69 -13.81 2.44 -8.61
C THR A 69 -12.28 2.59 -8.64
N GLU A 70 -11.62 2.30 -7.53
CA GLU A 70 -10.15 2.35 -7.44
C GLU A 70 -9.49 1.34 -8.39
N ALA A 71 -9.94 0.10 -8.38
CA ALA A 71 -9.40 -0.95 -9.24
C ALA A 71 -9.58 -0.63 -10.72
N CYS A 72 -10.77 -0.17 -11.10
CA CYS A 72 -11.05 0.24 -12.48
C CYS A 72 -10.21 1.45 -12.91
N SER A 73 -9.94 2.39 -12.02
CA SER A 73 -9.07 3.53 -12.29
C SER A 73 -7.63 3.08 -12.57
N PHE A 74 -7.08 2.16 -11.78
CA PHE A 74 -5.77 1.58 -12.06
C PHE A 74 -5.76 0.79 -13.38
N ARG A 75 -6.79 0.00 -13.62
CA ARG A 75 -6.96 -0.74 -14.89
C ARG A 75 -6.88 0.19 -16.10
N ASP A 76 -7.61 1.29 -16.05
CA ASP A 76 -7.71 2.23 -17.17
C ASP A 76 -6.39 3.01 -17.39
N ASN A 77 -5.54 3.11 -16.38
CA ASN A 77 -4.26 3.82 -16.43
C ASN A 77 -3.05 2.89 -16.54
N ILE A 78 -3.26 1.57 -16.69
CA ILE A 78 -2.17 0.59 -16.61
C ILE A 78 -1.09 0.79 -17.68
N GLU A 79 -1.47 1.18 -18.89
CA GLU A 79 -0.51 1.39 -19.98
C GLU A 79 0.42 2.58 -19.69
N GLY A 80 -0.13 3.66 -19.14
CA GLY A 80 0.68 4.80 -18.70
C GLY A 80 1.63 4.44 -17.55
N ILE A 81 1.17 3.62 -16.63
CA ILE A 81 1.97 3.13 -15.51
C ILE A 81 3.13 2.25 -16.03
N LYS A 82 2.86 1.34 -16.96
CA LYS A 82 3.88 0.49 -17.58
C LYS A 82 4.92 1.29 -18.34
N ARG A 83 4.53 2.34 -19.06
CA ARG A 83 5.44 3.25 -19.76
C ARG A 83 6.40 3.96 -18.80
N LEU A 84 5.98 4.19 -17.58
CA LEU A 84 6.79 4.78 -16.53
C LEU A 84 7.63 3.74 -15.76
N GLY A 85 7.68 2.50 -16.24
CA GLY A 85 8.42 1.42 -15.57
C GLY A 85 7.76 0.90 -14.30
N GLY A 86 6.45 1.09 -14.17
CA GLY A 86 5.68 0.66 -13.00
C GLY A 86 4.83 -0.59 -13.23
N GLN A 87 4.36 -1.15 -12.15
CA GLN A 87 3.38 -2.22 -12.11
C GLN A 87 2.44 -2.01 -10.94
N VAL A 88 1.25 -2.59 -10.99
CA VAL A 88 0.22 -2.46 -9.95
C VAL A 88 -0.07 -3.83 -9.35
N VAL A 89 -0.14 -3.89 -8.03
CA VAL A 89 -0.58 -5.08 -7.29
C VAL A 89 -1.52 -4.63 -6.17
N GLY A 90 -2.68 -5.24 -6.08
CA GLY A 90 -3.63 -5.00 -4.98
C GLY A 90 -3.58 -6.11 -3.94
N ILE A 91 -3.81 -5.76 -2.68
CA ILE A 91 -3.89 -6.71 -1.56
C ILE A 91 -5.12 -6.42 -0.72
N SER A 92 -5.86 -7.46 -0.40
CA SER A 92 -6.92 -7.43 0.61
C SER A 92 -6.99 -8.76 1.36
N GLY A 93 -7.81 -8.82 2.40
CA GLY A 93 -8.05 -10.05 3.15
C GLY A 93 -8.98 -11.05 2.47
N ASP A 94 -9.45 -10.76 1.26
CA ASP A 94 -10.32 -11.67 0.50
C ASP A 94 -9.53 -12.87 -0.04
N SER A 95 -10.26 -13.94 -0.35
CA SER A 95 -9.65 -15.16 -0.90
C SER A 95 -9.23 -15.01 -2.37
N SER A 96 -8.36 -15.89 -2.84
CA SER A 96 -7.99 -15.97 -4.26
C SER A 96 -9.22 -16.15 -5.16
N ALA A 97 -10.18 -16.97 -4.75
CA ALA A 97 -11.41 -17.19 -5.50
C ALA A 97 -12.25 -15.90 -5.62
N SER A 98 -12.35 -15.12 -4.54
CA SER A 98 -13.00 -13.81 -4.55
C SER A 98 -12.28 -12.84 -5.49
N HIS A 99 -10.98 -12.78 -5.43
CA HIS A 99 -10.15 -11.96 -6.31
C HIS A 99 -10.34 -12.31 -7.78
N GLN A 100 -10.42 -13.60 -8.10
CA GLN A 100 -10.65 -14.05 -9.47
C GLN A 100 -12.00 -13.55 -10.01
N LYS A 101 -13.06 -13.65 -9.20
CA LYS A 101 -14.37 -13.12 -9.56
C LYS A 101 -14.37 -11.61 -9.77
N PHE A 102 -13.63 -10.90 -8.93
CA PHE A 102 -13.49 -9.45 -9.04
C PHE A 102 -12.76 -9.05 -10.32
N ILE A 103 -11.66 -9.73 -10.63
CA ILE A 103 -10.91 -9.55 -11.88
C ILE A 103 -11.78 -9.83 -13.09
N ASP A 104 -12.49 -10.95 -13.09
CA ASP A 104 -13.33 -11.35 -14.22
C ASP A 104 -14.48 -10.36 -14.46
N LYS A 105 -15.13 -9.93 -13.38
CA LYS A 105 -16.26 -9.00 -13.48
C LYS A 105 -15.87 -7.63 -14.03
N HIS A 106 -14.71 -7.13 -13.69
CA HIS A 106 -14.27 -5.79 -14.04
C HIS A 106 -13.11 -5.75 -15.04
N ALA A 107 -12.75 -6.90 -15.61
CA ALA A 107 -11.63 -7.03 -16.55
C ALA A 107 -10.34 -6.37 -16.03
N LEU A 108 -10.02 -6.62 -14.76
CA LEU A 108 -8.80 -6.09 -14.15
C LEU A 108 -7.58 -6.74 -14.81
N ASN A 109 -6.55 -5.94 -15.05
CA ASN A 109 -5.36 -6.33 -15.81
C ASN A 109 -4.08 -6.28 -14.97
N PHE A 110 -4.22 -6.49 -13.68
CA PHE A 110 -3.13 -6.60 -12.71
C PHE A 110 -3.49 -7.62 -11.63
N PRO A 111 -2.52 -8.22 -10.94
CA PRO A 111 -2.79 -9.24 -9.94
C PRO A 111 -3.36 -8.68 -8.64
N LEU A 112 -4.20 -9.48 -7.99
CA LEU A 112 -4.69 -9.25 -6.64
C LEU A 112 -4.19 -10.38 -5.73
N LEU A 113 -3.57 -10.02 -4.63
CA LEU A 113 -3.00 -10.98 -3.67
C LEU A 113 -3.94 -11.18 -2.47
N ALA A 114 -4.07 -12.42 -2.06
CA ALA A 114 -4.99 -12.82 -1.00
C ALA A 114 -4.25 -12.92 0.36
N ASP A 115 -4.45 -11.93 1.22
CA ASP A 115 -3.91 -11.88 2.58
C ASP A 115 -4.96 -12.35 3.59
N VAL A 116 -5.41 -13.59 3.47
CA VAL A 116 -6.54 -14.15 4.23
C VAL A 116 -6.33 -14.06 5.74
N GLY A 117 -5.12 -14.25 6.21
CA GLY A 117 -4.77 -14.13 7.64
C GLY A 117 -4.45 -12.72 8.09
N ASN A 118 -4.49 -11.72 7.18
CA ASN A 118 -4.17 -10.32 7.44
C ASN A 118 -2.74 -10.07 7.95
N GLU A 119 -1.85 -11.03 7.79
CA GLU A 119 -0.47 -10.95 8.29
C GLU A 119 0.33 -9.86 7.58
N VAL A 120 0.20 -9.75 6.27
CA VAL A 120 0.88 -8.72 5.49
C VAL A 120 0.32 -7.34 5.80
N GLY A 121 -1.00 -7.22 5.89
CA GLY A 121 -1.66 -5.99 6.32
C GLY A 121 -1.16 -5.50 7.68
N LYS A 122 -0.93 -6.42 8.61
CA LYS A 122 -0.35 -6.10 9.93
C LYS A 122 1.11 -5.63 9.81
N ARG A 123 1.94 -6.31 9.00
CA ARG A 123 3.34 -5.92 8.78
C ARG A 123 3.47 -4.53 8.18
N TYR A 124 2.58 -4.18 7.27
CA TYR A 124 2.56 -2.87 6.62
C TYR A 124 1.82 -1.81 7.43
N GLY A 125 1.27 -2.17 8.58
CA GLY A 125 0.56 -1.24 9.46
C GLY A 125 -0.74 -0.70 8.89
N VAL A 126 -1.36 -1.42 7.94
CA VAL A 126 -2.61 -1.00 7.29
C VAL A 126 -3.83 -1.76 7.79
N TYR A 127 -3.64 -2.86 8.52
CA TYR A 127 -4.71 -3.59 9.17
C TYR A 127 -4.92 -3.01 10.57
N LYS A 128 -6.01 -2.27 10.72
CA LYS A 128 -6.23 -1.40 11.89
C LYS A 128 -7.63 -1.54 12.44
N LYS A 129 -7.79 -1.10 13.68
CA LYS A 129 -9.08 -0.91 14.32
C LYS A 129 -9.82 0.24 13.62
N LYS A 130 -11.01 -0.05 13.14
CA LYS A 130 -11.91 0.90 12.47
C LYS A 130 -13.20 1.01 13.26
N SER A 131 -13.87 2.16 13.15
CA SER A 131 -15.17 2.39 13.74
C SER A 131 -16.17 2.81 12.68
N LEU A 132 -17.34 2.18 12.69
CA LEU A 132 -18.44 2.52 11.79
C LEU A 132 -19.75 2.40 12.57
N TYR A 133 -20.51 3.50 12.63
CA TYR A 133 -21.77 3.56 13.37
C TYR A 133 -21.66 3.05 14.82
N GLY A 134 -20.60 3.44 15.52
CA GLY A 134 -20.35 3.05 16.91
C GLY A 134 -19.85 1.62 17.10
N ARG A 135 -19.66 0.85 16.03
CA ARG A 135 -19.07 -0.50 16.07
C ARG A 135 -17.60 -0.46 15.72
N GLU A 136 -16.80 -1.09 16.56
CA GLU A 136 -15.37 -1.27 16.30
C GLU A 136 -15.11 -2.62 15.63
N PHE A 137 -14.24 -2.63 14.63
CA PHE A 137 -13.81 -3.84 13.93
C PHE A 137 -12.40 -3.65 13.38
N MET A 138 -11.72 -4.76 13.09
CA MET A 138 -10.42 -4.74 12.44
C MET A 138 -10.61 -4.79 10.92
N GLY A 139 -9.87 -3.97 10.19
CA GLY A 139 -9.96 -3.95 8.74
C GLY A 139 -8.79 -3.22 8.10
N TYR A 140 -8.70 -3.32 6.77
CA TYR A 140 -7.70 -2.60 6.00
C TYR A 140 -8.07 -1.13 5.89
N GLU A 141 -7.12 -0.27 6.22
CA GLU A 141 -7.18 1.13 5.82
C GLU A 141 -6.71 1.21 4.37
N ARG A 142 -7.51 1.87 3.52
CA ARG A 142 -7.15 2.08 2.11
C ARG A 142 -5.84 2.86 2.03
N THR A 143 -4.79 2.19 1.59
CA THR A 143 -3.42 2.73 1.56
C THR A 143 -2.72 2.31 0.29
N THR A 144 -2.05 3.23 -0.36
CA THR A 144 -1.20 2.94 -1.51
C THR A 144 0.25 3.29 -1.20
N MET A 145 1.16 2.41 -1.59
CA MET A 145 2.60 2.62 -1.43
C MET A 145 3.27 2.52 -2.79
N VAL A 146 4.16 3.44 -3.08
CA VAL A 146 5.03 3.39 -4.25
C VAL A 146 6.40 2.91 -3.79
N ILE A 147 6.80 1.76 -4.29
CA ILE A 147 8.04 1.06 -3.92
C ILE A 147 8.96 1.05 -5.13
N ASP A 148 10.19 1.47 -4.95
CA ASP A 148 11.17 1.52 -6.04
C ASP A 148 11.76 0.14 -6.39
N LYS A 149 12.58 0.09 -7.42
CA LYS A 149 13.25 -1.13 -7.88
C LYS A 149 14.15 -1.78 -6.83
N ALA A 150 14.65 -0.99 -5.88
CA ALA A 150 15.47 -1.48 -4.77
C ALA A 150 14.63 -2.03 -3.60
N GLY A 151 13.30 -1.96 -3.69
CA GLY A 151 12.41 -2.41 -2.63
C GLY A 151 12.21 -1.39 -1.51
N VAL A 152 12.56 -0.13 -1.75
CA VAL A 152 12.38 0.96 -0.78
C VAL A 152 11.05 1.66 -1.01
N ILE A 153 10.28 1.86 0.05
CA ILE A 153 9.02 2.61 0.00
C ILE A 153 9.34 4.09 -0.18
N ARG A 154 8.98 4.65 -1.33
CA ARG A 154 9.25 6.05 -1.67
C ARG A 154 8.11 6.99 -1.35
N LYS A 155 6.89 6.49 -1.39
CA LYS A 155 5.70 7.28 -1.08
C LYS A 155 4.63 6.41 -0.43
N VAL A 156 3.98 6.98 0.58
CA VAL A 156 2.83 6.36 1.24
C VAL A 156 1.63 7.31 1.12
N PHE A 157 0.52 6.79 0.63
CA PHE A 157 -0.77 7.49 0.60
C PHE A 157 -1.71 6.80 1.57
N PRO A 158 -1.79 7.24 2.83
CA PRO A 158 -2.72 6.66 3.81
C PRO A 158 -4.12 7.22 3.62
N LYS A 159 -5.13 6.52 4.10
CA LYS A 159 -6.54 6.96 4.10
C LYS A 159 -6.98 7.48 2.73
N VAL A 160 -6.72 6.71 1.71
CA VAL A 160 -6.93 7.10 0.32
C VAL A 160 -8.39 7.47 0.05
N LYS A 161 -8.57 8.64 -0.57
CA LYS A 161 -9.80 9.02 -1.25
C LYS A 161 -9.65 8.63 -2.72
N VAL A 162 -10.56 7.80 -3.20
CA VAL A 162 -10.43 7.17 -4.53
C VAL A 162 -10.43 8.20 -5.67
N ASN A 163 -11.22 9.26 -5.55
CA ASN A 163 -11.32 10.29 -6.58
C ASN A 163 -9.99 11.03 -6.74
N GLY A 164 -9.41 10.98 -7.94
CA GLY A 164 -8.15 11.63 -8.27
C GLY A 164 -6.89 10.89 -7.76
N HIS A 165 -7.05 9.78 -7.07
CA HIS A 165 -5.93 9.07 -6.45
C HIS A 165 -4.94 8.50 -7.46
N THR A 166 -5.42 7.89 -8.56
CA THR A 166 -4.54 7.32 -9.58
C THR A 166 -3.60 8.38 -10.18
N ALA A 167 -4.09 9.60 -10.39
CA ALA A 167 -3.26 10.70 -10.87
C ALA A 167 -2.13 11.07 -9.89
N GLU A 168 -2.41 11.06 -8.59
CA GLU A 168 -1.40 11.28 -7.54
C GLU A 168 -0.33 10.19 -7.55
N VAL A 169 -0.75 8.93 -7.70
CA VAL A 169 0.16 7.78 -7.75
C VAL A 169 1.05 7.84 -8.99
N VAL A 170 0.47 8.17 -10.15
CA VAL A 170 1.23 8.33 -11.40
C VAL A 170 2.26 9.45 -11.27
N ALA A 171 1.89 10.58 -10.65
CA ALA A 171 2.82 11.68 -10.40
C ALA A 171 4.00 11.24 -9.52
N ALA A 172 3.72 10.48 -8.45
CA ALA A 172 4.78 9.94 -7.59
C ALA A 172 5.69 8.95 -8.34
N LEU A 173 5.12 8.15 -9.23
CA LEU A 173 5.89 7.21 -10.06
C LEU A 173 6.82 7.94 -11.03
N LYS A 174 6.39 9.04 -11.60
CA LYS A 174 7.21 9.89 -12.48
C LYS A 174 8.44 10.47 -11.76
N GLU A 175 8.30 10.81 -10.49
CA GLU A 175 9.40 11.33 -9.67
C GLU A 175 10.52 10.32 -9.45
N LEU A 176 10.24 9.03 -9.57
CA LEU A 176 11.25 7.98 -9.43
C LEU A 176 12.13 7.80 -10.69
N GLY A 177 11.74 8.40 -11.77
CA GLY A 177 12.47 8.33 -13.04
C GLY A 177 12.32 7.01 -13.72
#